data_1decdfa5cb59ad48199391f7093193be
#
_entry.id   1decdfa5cb59ad48199391f7093193be
#
_cell.length_a   1.000
_cell.length_b   1.000
_cell.length_c   1.000
_cell.angle_alpha   90.00
_cell.angle_beta   90.00
_cell.angle_gamma   90.00
#
_symmetry.space_group_name_H-M   'P 1'
#
loop_
_entity.id
_entity.type
_entity.pdbx_description
1 polymer ?
#
loop_
_entity_poly.entity_id
_entity_poly.type
_entity_poly.pdbx_seq_one_letter_code
_entity_poly.pdbx_strand_id
1 'polypeptide(L)'
;MSLRLAATTTVIVLAALFAVGCGSGDGNSSSTATTAAAKKTAKSINSPFIFTIAGADVTVAVSGKQASPPNDLPAQMVCANLAGNGFSDRNQAALTWKKGSTSASVTLPKSAADQDLCAISFTTIKKQAVAFFNEAAKKKYLADAQAAK
;
A
#
# COMPACT_ATOMS: atom_id res chain seq x y z
N MET A 1 22.41 47.98 -34.84
CA MET A 1 23.40 46.87 -34.90
C MET A 1 22.69 45.58 -34.66
N SER A 2 22.52 44.81 -35.73
CA SER A 2 21.79 43.55 -35.73
C SER A 2 22.79 42.43 -35.51
N LEU A 3 22.51 41.52 -34.59
CA LEU A 3 23.19 40.23 -34.54
C LEU A 3 22.15 39.11 -34.61
N ARG A 4 22.14 38.44 -35.74
CA ARG A 4 21.40 37.21 -35.99
C ARG A 4 22.21 36.06 -35.41
N LEU A 5 21.57 35.18 -34.66
CA LEU A 5 22.16 33.90 -34.31
C LEU A 5 21.25 32.76 -34.81
N ALA A 6 21.91 31.91 -35.59
CA ALA A 6 21.30 30.84 -36.35
C ALA A 6 20.89 29.67 -35.45
N ALA A 7 19.74 29.09 -35.77
CA ALA A 7 19.26 27.82 -35.25
C ALA A 7 20.00 26.66 -35.91
N THR A 8 20.52 25.72 -35.15
CA THR A 8 20.97 24.42 -35.64
C THR A 8 20.08 23.33 -35.04
N THR A 9 19.20 22.83 -35.88
CA THR A 9 18.34 21.70 -35.62
C THR A 9 19.10 20.41 -35.93
N THR A 10 19.44 19.64 -34.92
CA THR A 10 20.00 18.29 -35.12
C THR A 10 18.89 17.27 -34.97
N VAL A 11 18.45 16.72 -36.09
CA VAL A 11 17.52 15.57 -36.14
C VAL A 11 18.35 14.30 -36.03
N ILE A 12 18.19 13.55 -34.98
CA ILE A 12 18.74 12.20 -34.84
C ILE A 12 17.59 11.22 -35.13
N VAL A 13 17.65 10.62 -36.32
CA VAL A 13 16.81 9.49 -36.72
C VAL A 13 17.50 8.23 -36.21
N LEU A 14 16.89 7.54 -35.22
CA LEU A 14 17.33 6.21 -34.84
C LEU A 14 16.39 5.17 -35.46
N ALA A 15 16.94 4.41 -36.38
CA ALA A 15 16.26 3.32 -37.08
C ALA A 15 15.99 2.15 -36.09
N ALA A 16 14.74 1.68 -36.07
CA ALA A 16 14.34 0.47 -35.37
C ALA A 16 14.74 -0.77 -36.18
N LEU A 17 15.53 -1.65 -35.58
CA LEU A 17 15.76 -3.01 -36.09
C LEU A 17 14.86 -3.97 -35.26
N PHE A 18 13.83 -4.47 -35.91
CA PHE A 18 13.03 -5.59 -35.40
C PHE A 18 13.80 -6.89 -35.61
N ALA A 19 14.17 -7.54 -34.52
CA ALA A 19 14.59 -8.94 -34.52
C ALA A 19 13.49 -9.78 -33.93
N VAL A 20 12.79 -10.53 -34.78
CA VAL A 20 11.89 -11.60 -34.35
C VAL A 20 12.75 -12.80 -33.97
N GLY A 21 12.70 -13.21 -32.70
CA GLY A 21 13.35 -14.42 -32.21
C GLY A 21 12.40 -15.13 -31.25
N CYS A 22 11.75 -16.21 -31.72
CA CYS A 22 11.13 -17.20 -30.88
C CYS A 22 12.21 -18.00 -30.15
N GLY A 23 12.19 -18.01 -28.81
CA GLY A 23 13.08 -18.85 -28.00
C GLY A 23 12.58 -18.85 -26.56
N SER A 24 12.16 -20.02 -26.11
CA SER A 24 11.87 -20.28 -24.69
C SER A 24 13.14 -20.10 -23.88
N GLY A 25 13.08 -19.31 -22.80
CA GLY A 25 14.21 -19.12 -21.90
C GLY A 25 14.10 -17.82 -21.14
N ASP A 26 14.33 -17.89 -19.87
CA ASP A 26 14.38 -16.83 -18.90
C ASP A 26 14.90 -15.51 -19.47
N GLY A 27 13.98 -14.58 -19.72
CA GLY A 27 14.26 -13.33 -20.39
C GLY A 27 14.15 -12.15 -19.45
N ASN A 28 15.27 -11.65 -19.03
CA ASN A 28 15.45 -10.32 -18.46
C ASN A 28 15.04 -9.28 -19.50
N SER A 29 13.78 -8.90 -19.54
CA SER A 29 13.28 -7.78 -20.33
C SER A 29 13.45 -6.50 -19.53
N SER A 30 14.44 -5.73 -19.95
CA SER A 30 14.63 -4.33 -19.55
C SER A 30 13.51 -3.48 -20.19
N SER A 31 12.32 -3.56 -19.64
CA SER A 31 11.28 -2.56 -19.81
C SER A 31 11.46 -1.53 -18.70
N THR A 32 11.30 -0.26 -19.04
CA THR A 32 11.22 0.87 -18.11
C THR A 32 10.41 0.45 -16.89
N ALA A 33 11.10 0.05 -15.82
CA ALA A 33 10.48 -0.42 -14.62
C ALA A 33 9.83 0.80 -13.95
N THR A 34 8.56 0.97 -14.17
CA THR A 34 7.70 1.42 -13.09
C THR A 34 7.91 0.36 -12.02
N THR A 35 8.77 0.67 -11.05
CA THR A 35 9.08 -0.24 -9.94
C THR A 35 7.76 -0.52 -9.27
N ALA A 36 7.14 -1.66 -9.58
CA ALA A 36 5.93 -2.09 -8.93
C ALA A 36 6.27 -2.17 -7.45
N ALA A 37 5.71 -1.26 -6.66
CA ALA A 37 6.00 -1.16 -5.25
C ALA A 37 5.77 -2.54 -4.62
N ALA A 38 6.78 -3.05 -3.91
CA ALA A 38 6.75 -4.38 -3.34
C ALA A 38 5.47 -4.57 -2.52
N LYS A 39 4.67 -5.55 -2.91
CA LYS A 39 3.38 -5.84 -2.27
C LYS A 39 3.63 -6.59 -0.97
N LYS A 40 3.16 -6.04 0.14
CA LYS A 40 3.20 -6.68 1.47
C LYS A 40 1.80 -7.03 1.91
N THR A 41 1.61 -8.20 2.53
CA THR A 41 0.32 -8.65 3.02
C THR A 41 0.45 -9.16 4.45
N ALA A 42 -0.48 -8.76 5.32
CA ALA A 42 -0.53 -9.20 6.71
C ALA A 42 -1.98 -9.43 7.17
N LYS A 43 -2.17 -10.45 8.02
CA LYS A 43 -3.46 -10.68 8.70
C LYS A 43 -3.58 -9.78 9.91
N SER A 44 -4.79 -9.29 10.16
CA SER A 44 -5.13 -8.61 11.41
C SER A 44 -4.98 -9.55 12.60
N ILE A 45 -4.53 -9.00 13.74
CA ILE A 45 -4.35 -9.75 14.99
C ILE A 45 -5.66 -9.93 15.78
N ASN A 46 -6.68 -9.14 15.50
CA ASN A 46 -7.91 -9.06 16.31
C ASN A 46 -9.20 -9.20 15.50
N SER A 47 -9.11 -9.50 14.22
CA SER A 47 -10.28 -9.58 13.34
C SER A 47 -9.95 -10.36 12.06
N PRO A 48 -10.95 -10.85 11.32
CA PRO A 48 -10.74 -11.63 10.10
C PRO A 48 -10.45 -10.75 8.89
N PHE A 49 -9.57 -9.77 9.02
CA PHE A 49 -9.15 -8.92 7.90
C PHE A 49 -7.73 -9.24 7.43
N ILE A 50 -7.52 -9.11 6.15
CA ILE A 50 -6.21 -9.17 5.50
C ILE A 50 -5.91 -7.79 4.92
N PHE A 51 -4.78 -7.23 5.31
CA PHE A 51 -4.27 -5.96 4.79
C PHE A 51 -3.22 -6.23 3.72
N THR A 52 -3.29 -5.48 2.64
CA THR A 52 -2.30 -5.49 1.56
C THR A 52 -1.82 -4.08 1.30
N ILE A 53 -0.51 -3.87 1.32
CA ILE A 53 0.14 -2.61 0.98
C ILE A 53 0.84 -2.73 -0.36
N ALA A 54 0.66 -1.75 -1.23
CA ALA A 54 1.38 -1.59 -2.49
C ALA A 54 1.74 -0.09 -2.65
N GLY A 55 2.92 0.31 -2.19
CA GLY A 55 3.31 1.72 -2.13
C GLY A 55 2.42 2.51 -1.17
N ALA A 56 1.67 3.48 -1.69
CA ALA A 56 0.71 4.28 -0.94
C ALA A 56 -0.68 3.63 -0.85
N ASP A 57 -0.96 2.63 -1.68
CA ASP A 57 -2.27 1.98 -1.71
C ASP A 57 -2.37 0.91 -0.63
N VAL A 58 -3.42 0.99 0.17
CA VAL A 58 -3.75 0.01 1.19
C VAL A 58 -5.11 -0.58 0.90
N THR A 59 -5.17 -1.91 0.74
CA THR A 59 -6.41 -2.67 0.58
C THR A 59 -6.65 -3.51 1.82
N VAL A 60 -7.87 -3.50 2.32
CA VAL A 60 -8.34 -4.39 3.39
C VAL A 60 -9.43 -5.28 2.84
N ALA A 61 -9.27 -6.58 3.00
CA ALA A 61 -10.24 -7.58 2.56
C ALA A 61 -10.68 -8.46 3.74
N VAL A 62 -11.90 -8.94 3.69
CA VAL A 62 -12.39 -9.92 4.66
C VAL A 62 -11.77 -11.28 4.38
N SER A 63 -11.23 -11.93 5.40
CA SER A 63 -10.72 -13.31 5.32
C SER A 63 -11.84 -14.30 5.58
N GLY A 64 -12.13 -15.14 4.59
CA GLY A 64 -13.14 -16.21 4.70
C GLY A 64 -14.57 -15.77 4.37
N LYS A 65 -15.53 -16.62 4.76
CA LYS A 65 -16.97 -16.40 4.52
C LYS A 65 -17.59 -15.45 5.55
N GLN A 66 -17.12 -14.20 5.59
CA GLN A 66 -17.75 -13.18 6.42
C GLN A 66 -18.82 -12.44 5.62
N ALA A 67 -19.90 -12.07 6.30
CA ALA A 67 -20.95 -11.27 5.69
C ALA A 67 -20.42 -9.87 5.36
N SER A 68 -20.71 -9.41 4.16
CA SER A 68 -20.49 -8.03 3.76
C SER A 68 -21.33 -7.08 4.63
N PRO A 69 -20.89 -5.85 4.85
CA PRO A 69 -21.66 -4.90 5.65
C PRO A 69 -23.02 -4.61 4.99
N PRO A 70 -24.11 -4.55 5.77
CA PRO A 70 -25.44 -4.27 5.26
C PRO A 70 -25.62 -2.82 4.81
N ASN A 71 -24.75 -1.92 5.26
CA ASN A 71 -24.72 -0.50 4.92
C ASN A 71 -23.30 -0.04 4.61
N ASP A 72 -23.16 1.13 3.98
CA ASP A 72 -21.88 1.80 3.83
C ASP A 72 -21.32 2.15 5.23
N LEU A 73 -20.06 1.79 5.47
CA LEU A 73 -19.38 2.04 6.74
C LEU A 73 -18.26 3.06 6.53
N PRO A 74 -18.39 4.28 7.06
CA PRO A 74 -17.27 5.22 7.09
C PRO A 74 -16.18 4.69 8.02
N ALA A 75 -14.94 4.74 7.54
CA ALA A 75 -13.78 4.24 8.23
C ALA A 75 -12.57 5.16 8.01
N GLN A 76 -11.57 5.00 8.86
CA GLN A 76 -10.28 5.65 8.73
C GLN A 76 -9.18 4.59 8.69
N MET A 77 -8.33 4.69 7.69
CA MET A 77 -7.08 3.93 7.58
C MET A 77 -5.96 4.73 8.20
N VAL A 78 -5.16 4.10 9.05
CA VAL A 78 -3.94 4.68 9.62
C VAL A 78 -2.83 3.66 9.50
N CYS A 79 -1.71 4.04 8.90
CA CYS A 79 -0.48 3.27 8.95
C CYS A 79 0.57 4.08 9.71
N ALA A 80 1.45 3.42 10.48
CA ALA A 80 2.41 4.07 11.35
C ALA A 80 3.58 3.16 11.70
N ASN A 81 4.65 3.75 12.22
CA ASN A 81 5.77 3.06 12.84
C ASN A 81 5.61 3.06 14.37
N LEU A 82 6.10 2.00 15.04
CA LEU A 82 6.19 1.95 16.49
C LEU A 82 7.42 2.72 16.96
N ALA A 83 7.23 3.71 17.82
CA ALA A 83 8.30 4.50 18.41
C ALA A 83 8.10 4.59 19.93
N GLY A 84 9.00 3.98 20.68
CA GLY A 84 8.85 3.92 22.14
C GLY A 84 7.53 3.26 22.56
N ASN A 85 6.70 3.98 23.32
CA ASN A 85 5.36 3.53 23.74
C ASN A 85 4.24 4.12 22.88
N GLY A 86 4.55 4.67 21.71
CA GLY A 86 3.59 5.33 20.83
C GLY A 86 3.80 5.02 19.36
N PHE A 87 3.25 5.87 18.53
CA PHE A 87 3.32 5.77 17.08
C PHE A 87 3.96 7.01 16.48
N SER A 88 4.87 6.82 15.55
CA SER A 88 5.47 7.86 14.70
C SER A 88 5.03 7.71 13.26
N ASP A 89 5.35 8.71 12.43
CA ASP A 89 5.13 8.70 10.99
C ASP A 89 3.72 8.28 10.56
N ARG A 90 2.74 8.80 11.27
CA ARG A 90 1.33 8.50 10.98
C ARG A 90 0.96 8.97 9.58
N ASN A 91 0.41 8.04 8.83
CA ASN A 91 -0.04 8.21 7.47
C ASN A 91 -1.49 7.74 7.41
N GLN A 92 -2.43 8.65 7.17
CA GLN A 92 -3.85 8.35 7.35
C GLN A 92 -4.71 8.90 6.22
N ALA A 93 -5.81 8.21 5.93
CA ALA A 93 -6.83 8.64 4.99
C ALA A 93 -8.21 8.08 5.38
N ALA A 94 -9.25 8.84 5.07
CA ALA A 94 -10.62 8.39 5.22
C ALA A 94 -11.01 7.49 4.04
N LEU A 95 -11.83 6.48 4.31
CA LEU A 95 -12.43 5.62 3.30
C LEU A 95 -13.86 5.26 3.68
N THR A 96 -14.59 4.75 2.70
CA THR A 96 -15.91 4.18 2.93
C THR A 96 -15.92 2.73 2.48
N TRP A 97 -16.16 1.82 3.42
CA TRP A 97 -16.41 0.42 3.08
C TRP A 97 -17.83 0.30 2.54
N LYS A 98 -17.95 -0.01 1.28
CA LYS A 98 -19.24 -0.05 0.60
C LYS A 98 -20.09 -1.25 1.02
N LYS A 99 -21.39 -1.03 1.12
CA LYS A 99 -22.38 -2.09 1.30
C LYS A 99 -22.15 -3.22 0.30
N GLY A 100 -22.19 -4.44 0.78
CA GLY A 100 -22.02 -5.63 -0.04
C GLY A 100 -20.58 -5.94 -0.48
N SER A 101 -19.61 -5.07 -0.22
CA SER A 101 -18.21 -5.30 -0.58
C SER A 101 -17.49 -6.22 0.41
N THR A 102 -16.59 -7.05 -0.09
CA THR A 102 -15.69 -7.89 0.71
C THR A 102 -14.32 -7.25 0.91
N SER A 103 -14.08 -6.09 0.32
CA SER A 103 -12.84 -5.33 0.46
C SER A 103 -13.07 -3.84 0.29
N ALA A 104 -12.14 -3.05 0.82
CA ALA A 104 -12.06 -1.61 0.62
C ALA A 104 -10.60 -1.21 0.40
N SER A 105 -10.36 -0.21 -0.43
CA SER A 105 -9.02 0.32 -0.72
C SER A 105 -8.99 1.82 -0.51
N VAL A 106 -7.81 2.30 -0.14
CA VAL A 106 -7.53 3.74 0.01
C VAL A 106 -6.09 4.02 -0.37
N THR A 107 -5.85 5.15 -1.01
CA THR A 107 -4.50 5.68 -1.26
C THR A 107 -4.14 6.64 -0.13
N LEU A 108 -3.06 6.35 0.56
CA LEU A 108 -2.52 7.20 1.63
C LEU A 108 -1.71 8.37 1.03
N PRO A 109 -1.53 9.48 1.77
CA PRO A 109 -0.71 10.60 1.32
C PRO A 109 0.75 10.27 1.04
N LYS A 110 1.28 9.24 1.72
CA LYS A 110 2.66 8.75 1.54
C LYS A 110 2.66 7.24 1.35
N SER A 111 3.79 6.68 0.87
CA SER A 111 3.99 5.23 0.85
C SER A 111 3.84 4.63 2.26
N ALA A 112 3.13 3.51 2.36
CA ALA A 112 3.01 2.72 3.57
C ALA A 112 3.96 1.51 3.58
N ALA A 113 4.79 1.34 2.54
CA ALA A 113 5.63 0.17 2.34
C ALA A 113 6.63 -0.07 3.50
N ASP A 114 7.07 1.01 4.16
CA ASP A 114 8.03 0.97 5.26
C ASP A 114 7.40 1.14 6.64
N GLN A 115 6.07 1.08 6.71
CA GLN A 115 5.35 1.21 7.97
C GLN A 115 5.26 -0.13 8.69
N ASP A 116 5.36 -0.10 10.02
CA ASP A 116 5.35 -1.30 10.86
C ASP A 116 3.96 -1.93 10.97
N LEU A 117 2.92 -1.10 10.94
CA LEU A 117 1.54 -1.55 11.10
C LEU A 117 0.56 -0.66 10.33
N CYS A 118 -0.61 -1.24 10.02
CA CYS A 118 -1.79 -0.51 9.57
C CYS A 118 -3.02 -0.90 10.40
N ALA A 119 -3.89 0.06 10.63
CA ALA A 119 -5.15 -0.13 11.32
C ALA A 119 -6.30 0.50 10.53
N ILE A 120 -7.45 -0.19 10.50
CA ILE A 120 -8.72 0.39 10.05
C ILE A 120 -9.64 0.56 11.25
N SER A 121 -10.20 1.74 11.39
CA SER A 121 -11.17 2.08 12.44
C SER A 121 -12.51 2.43 11.82
N PHE A 122 -13.56 1.71 12.19
CA PHE A 122 -14.93 1.96 11.76
C PHE A 122 -15.63 2.87 12.78
N THR A 123 -15.94 4.09 12.35
CA THR A 123 -16.47 5.14 13.24
C THR A 123 -17.83 4.78 13.82
N THR A 124 -18.71 4.25 12.98
CA THR A 124 -20.11 3.97 13.34
C THR A 124 -20.26 2.79 14.31
N ILE A 125 -19.45 1.73 14.12
CA ILE A 125 -19.56 0.50 14.93
C ILE A 125 -18.48 0.40 16.01
N LYS A 126 -17.64 1.41 16.13
CA LYS A 126 -16.52 1.50 17.11
C LYS A 126 -15.63 0.23 17.12
N LYS A 127 -15.42 -0.36 15.95
CA LYS A 127 -14.53 -1.51 15.77
C LYS A 127 -13.24 -1.07 15.10
N GLN A 128 -12.17 -1.75 15.46
CA GLN A 128 -10.84 -1.54 14.89
C GLN A 128 -10.19 -2.88 14.53
N ALA A 129 -9.48 -2.92 13.43
CA ALA A 129 -8.64 -4.02 13.04
C ALA A 129 -7.20 -3.53 12.84
N VAL A 130 -6.22 -4.30 13.30
CA VAL A 130 -4.79 -3.94 13.24
C VAL A 130 -4.01 -5.08 12.61
N ALA A 131 -3.17 -4.78 11.65
CA ALA A 131 -2.23 -5.72 11.04
C ALA A 131 -0.79 -5.18 11.17
N PHE A 132 0.15 -6.06 11.48
CA PHE A 132 1.57 -5.75 11.56
C PHE A 132 2.31 -6.28 10.35
N PHE A 133 3.14 -5.45 9.77
CA PHE A 133 4.03 -5.78 8.64
C PHE A 133 5.48 -5.98 9.08
N ASN A 134 5.76 -5.73 10.37
CA ASN A 134 7.04 -5.93 11.05
C ASN A 134 6.83 -6.84 12.28
N GLU A 135 7.42 -8.02 12.27
CA GLU A 135 7.26 -9.00 13.36
C GLU A 135 7.90 -8.54 14.68
N ALA A 136 8.98 -7.76 14.64
CA ALA A 136 9.58 -7.21 15.85
C ALA A 136 8.65 -6.18 16.50
N ALA A 137 8.03 -5.30 15.70
CA ALA A 137 7.04 -4.35 16.15
C ALA A 137 5.81 -5.04 16.75
N LYS A 138 5.34 -6.11 16.11
CA LYS A 138 4.22 -6.93 16.62
C LYS A 138 4.53 -7.55 17.98
N LYS A 139 5.71 -8.17 18.14
CA LYS A 139 6.13 -8.78 19.42
C LYS A 139 6.19 -7.74 20.52
N LYS A 140 6.80 -6.57 20.24
CA LYS A 140 6.86 -5.46 21.20
C LYS A 140 5.47 -4.99 21.63
N TYR A 141 4.58 -4.73 20.68
CA TYR A 141 3.22 -4.29 20.94
C TYR A 141 2.44 -5.28 21.82
N LEU A 142 2.56 -6.57 21.54
CA LEU A 142 1.89 -7.62 22.32
C LEU A 142 2.47 -7.74 23.74
N ALA A 143 3.78 -7.58 23.90
CA ALA A 143 4.44 -7.59 25.22
C ALA A 143 3.99 -6.38 26.06
N ASP A 144 3.99 -5.18 25.48
CA ASP A 144 3.55 -3.95 26.15
C ASP A 144 2.06 -4.04 26.56
N ALA A 145 1.21 -4.62 25.70
CA ALA A 145 -0.20 -4.84 26.00
C ALA A 145 -0.45 -5.87 27.12
N GLN A 146 0.46 -6.82 27.32
CA GLN A 146 0.40 -7.78 28.43
C GLN A 146 0.88 -7.16 29.75
N ALA A 147 1.89 -6.31 29.69
CA ALA A 147 2.43 -5.62 30.87
C ALA A 147 1.47 -4.55 31.43
N ALA A 148 0.51 -4.08 30.65
CA ALA A 148 -0.48 -3.08 31.03
C ALA A 148 -1.75 -3.66 31.69
N LYS A 149 -1.83 -4.98 31.91
CA LYS A 149 -2.93 -5.68 32.57
C LYS A 149 -2.61 -5.98 34.04
#